data_b672092e55650dc6ebc88ebca709ee99
#
_entry.id   b672092e55650dc6ebc88ebca709ee99
#
_cell.length_a   1.000
_cell.length_b   1.000
_cell.length_c   1.000
_cell.angle_alpha   90.00
_cell.angle_beta   90.00
_cell.angle_gamma   90.00
#
_symmetry.space_group_name_H-M   'P 1'
#
loop_
_entity.id
_entity.type
_entity.pdbx_description
1 polymer ?
#
loop_
_entity_poly.entity_id
_entity_poly.type
_entity_poly.pdbx_seq_one_letter_code
_entity_poly.pdbx_strand_id
1 'polypeptide(L)'
;TVQIHEPDEEKALLMLRSTVSPLEKHHRVLLLDEAVNAAVKLSHRYIPARQLPDKAVALLDTACARVAVSQSAPPPQLEDCLQRIAALDVELEIAQRENRVAIGDAQRIEQLKQARQQQETERDTLSRRWEQERALVDEVIALRAQLQEADDDAEPALRQTLNEKQLALKTLQGEMPLLFAAVDENVVAAVVADWTGIPLGRMVKNEIDAVLSLADTLNQRVIGQR
;
A
#
# COMPACT_ATOMS: atom_id res chain seq x y z
N THR A 1 -7.89 33.32 26.91
CA THR A 1 -7.92 32.40 25.77
C THR A 1 -6.50 32.24 25.26
N VAL A 2 -5.99 31.01 25.27
CA VAL A 2 -4.70 30.67 24.65
C VAL A 2 -4.99 30.24 23.21
N GLN A 3 -4.42 30.91 22.22
CA GLN A 3 -4.56 30.55 20.83
C GLN A 3 -3.44 29.58 20.47
N ILE A 4 -3.81 28.38 20.01
CA ILE A 4 -2.86 27.35 19.56
C ILE A 4 -2.82 27.45 18.05
N HIS A 5 -1.65 27.70 17.49
CA HIS A 5 -1.42 27.75 16.05
C HIS A 5 -1.01 26.37 15.52
N GLU A 6 -1.34 26.09 14.26
CA GLU A 6 -0.88 24.87 13.58
C GLU A 6 0.66 24.86 13.57
N PRO A 7 1.31 23.74 13.99
CA PRO A 7 2.76 23.61 13.91
C PRO A 7 3.22 23.58 12.44
N ASP A 8 4.43 24.04 12.20
CA ASP A 8 5.12 23.86 10.93
C ASP A 8 5.45 22.37 10.68
N GLU A 9 5.83 22.00 9.47
CA GLU A 9 6.12 20.62 9.08
C GLU A 9 7.24 20.00 9.93
N GLU A 10 8.30 20.79 10.27
CA GLU A 10 9.42 20.29 11.07
C GLU A 10 8.99 19.93 12.50
N LYS A 11 8.19 20.79 13.13
CA LYS A 11 7.65 20.52 14.48
C LYS A 11 6.65 19.38 14.44
N ALA A 12 5.79 19.34 13.43
CA ALA A 12 4.84 18.24 13.24
C ALA A 12 5.58 16.91 13.09
N LEU A 13 6.68 16.87 12.33
CA LEU A 13 7.52 15.68 12.16
C LEU A 13 8.12 15.19 13.48
N LEU A 14 8.63 16.10 14.31
CA LEU A 14 9.15 15.75 15.65
C LEU A 14 8.05 15.18 16.54
N MET A 15 6.84 15.76 16.49
CA MET A 15 5.69 15.26 17.24
C MET A 15 5.29 13.85 16.76
N LEU A 16 5.22 13.63 15.46
CA LEU A 16 4.84 12.32 14.89
C LEU A 16 5.86 11.22 15.22
N ARG A 17 7.16 11.52 15.20
CA ARG A 17 8.19 10.55 15.61
C ARG A 17 7.98 10.01 17.01
N SER A 18 7.43 10.80 17.93
CA SER A 18 7.08 10.33 19.27
C SER A 18 5.92 9.34 19.30
N THR A 19 5.09 9.31 18.25
CA THR A 19 3.93 8.40 18.11
C THR A 19 4.26 7.10 17.39
N VAL A 20 5.46 6.98 16.81
CA VAL A 20 5.87 5.79 16.01
C VAL A 20 5.78 4.51 16.86
N SER A 21 6.47 4.46 18.01
CA SER A 21 6.49 3.26 18.86
C SER A 21 5.11 2.84 19.37
N PRO A 22 4.20 3.75 19.82
CA PRO A 22 2.82 3.40 20.09
C PRO A 22 2.05 2.81 18.92
N LEU A 23 2.20 3.37 17.69
CA LEU A 23 1.53 2.88 16.49
C LEU A 23 2.04 1.49 16.08
N GLU A 24 3.35 1.28 16.07
CA GLU A 24 3.97 -0.02 15.79
C GLU A 24 3.49 -1.11 16.74
N LYS A 25 3.43 -0.81 18.05
CA LYS A 25 2.95 -1.76 19.06
C LYS A 25 1.47 -2.07 18.91
N HIS A 26 0.66 -1.06 18.58
CA HIS A 26 -0.79 -1.22 18.42
C HIS A 26 -1.12 -2.08 17.20
N HIS A 27 -0.55 -1.73 16.04
CA HIS A 27 -0.84 -2.42 14.78
C HIS A 27 0.06 -3.63 14.52
N ARG A 28 1.15 -3.81 15.27
CA ARG A 28 2.17 -4.87 15.10
C ARG A 28 2.83 -4.84 13.72
N VAL A 29 3.13 -3.66 13.23
CA VAL A 29 3.78 -3.40 11.95
C VAL A 29 5.01 -2.53 12.13
N LEU A 30 5.96 -2.62 11.22
CA LEU A 30 7.12 -1.73 11.18
C LEU A 30 6.73 -0.44 10.44
N LEU A 31 7.01 0.72 11.06
CA LEU A 31 6.76 2.05 10.50
C LEU A 31 8.08 2.75 10.17
N LEU A 32 8.35 2.96 8.89
CA LEU A 32 9.58 3.59 8.44
C LEU A 32 9.53 5.12 8.59
N ASP A 33 10.69 5.75 8.85
CA ASP A 33 10.77 7.22 8.99
C ASP A 33 10.37 7.96 7.70
N GLU A 34 10.61 7.36 6.53
CA GLU A 34 10.12 7.89 5.25
C GLU A 34 8.60 8.00 5.19
N ALA A 35 7.87 7.03 5.78
CA ALA A 35 6.42 7.10 5.88
C ALA A 35 5.95 8.23 6.80
N VAL A 36 6.67 8.49 7.90
CA VAL A 36 6.37 9.61 8.80
C VAL A 36 6.57 10.95 8.08
N ASN A 37 7.66 11.08 7.35
CA ASN A 37 7.94 12.26 6.52
C ASN A 37 6.86 12.45 5.43
N ALA A 38 6.50 11.38 4.71
CA ALA A 38 5.46 11.40 3.70
C ALA A 38 4.10 11.79 4.29
N ALA A 39 3.75 11.28 5.48
CA ALA A 39 2.49 11.61 6.15
C ALA A 39 2.36 13.10 6.46
N VAL A 40 3.43 13.75 6.94
CA VAL A 40 3.42 15.20 7.19
C VAL A 40 3.26 15.96 5.88
N LYS A 41 4.12 15.71 4.89
CA LYS A 41 4.14 16.44 3.62
C LYS A 41 2.86 16.26 2.82
N LEU A 42 2.43 15.02 2.63
CA LEU A 42 1.25 14.71 1.82
C LEU A 42 -0.04 15.18 2.50
N SER A 43 -0.16 15.04 3.83
CA SER A 43 -1.33 15.55 4.53
C SER A 43 -1.38 17.09 4.51
N HIS A 44 -0.25 17.75 4.67
CA HIS A 44 -0.18 19.22 4.59
C HIS A 44 -0.61 19.72 3.21
N ARG A 45 -0.14 19.07 2.16
CA ARG A 45 -0.38 19.47 0.77
C ARG A 45 -1.77 19.09 0.23
N TYR A 46 -2.26 17.90 0.56
CA TYR A 46 -3.45 17.32 -0.08
C TYR A 46 -4.68 17.23 0.82
N ILE A 47 -4.53 17.45 2.14
CA ILE A 47 -5.63 17.39 3.12
C ILE A 47 -5.79 18.75 3.83
N PRO A 48 -6.43 19.75 3.19
CA PRO A 48 -6.54 21.08 3.76
C PRO A 48 -7.59 21.19 4.89
N ALA A 49 -8.51 20.24 4.99
CA ALA A 49 -9.66 20.31 5.91
C ALA A 49 -9.30 20.12 7.40
N ARG A 50 -8.10 19.63 7.72
CA ARG A 50 -7.61 19.39 9.08
C ARG A 50 -6.25 20.03 9.27
N GLN A 51 -5.87 20.27 10.53
CA GLN A 51 -4.58 20.85 10.90
C GLN A 51 -3.57 19.76 11.28
N LEU A 52 -2.28 20.08 11.11
CA LEU A 52 -1.19 19.28 11.67
C LEU A 52 -1.18 19.43 13.21
N PRO A 53 -0.78 18.38 13.96
CA PRO A 53 -0.33 17.06 13.52
C PRO A 53 -1.48 16.05 13.30
N ASP A 54 -2.72 16.36 13.65
CA ASP A 54 -3.86 15.43 13.72
C ASP A 54 -4.09 14.69 12.39
N LYS A 55 -4.10 15.41 11.27
CA LYS A 55 -4.27 14.81 9.95
C LYS A 55 -3.16 13.81 9.57
N ALA A 56 -1.93 14.08 9.96
CA ALA A 56 -0.80 13.21 9.69
C ALA A 56 -0.81 11.97 10.61
N VAL A 57 -1.23 12.12 11.87
CA VAL A 57 -1.43 10.98 12.79
C VAL A 57 -2.53 10.05 12.27
N ALA A 58 -3.68 10.60 11.88
CA ALA A 58 -4.78 9.81 11.33
C ALA A 58 -4.39 9.08 10.03
N LEU A 59 -3.55 9.71 9.20
CA LEU A 59 -3.02 9.13 7.98
C LEU A 59 -2.09 7.95 8.28
N LEU A 60 -1.16 8.10 9.24
CA LEU A 60 -0.27 7.03 9.68
C LEU A 60 -1.03 5.87 10.32
N ASP A 61 -2.01 6.15 11.17
CA ASP A 61 -2.85 5.13 11.79
C ASP A 61 -3.56 4.28 10.73
N THR A 62 -4.16 4.93 9.73
CA THR A 62 -4.80 4.23 8.60
C THR A 62 -3.80 3.44 7.76
N ALA A 63 -2.60 3.98 7.51
CA ALA A 63 -1.55 3.28 6.78
C ALA A 63 -1.06 2.03 7.54
N CYS A 64 -0.86 2.14 8.86
CA CYS A 64 -0.51 1.01 9.73
C CYS A 64 -1.61 -0.05 9.73
N ALA A 65 -2.87 0.34 9.85
CA ALA A 65 -4.01 -0.57 9.80
C ALA A 65 -4.07 -1.30 8.44
N ARG A 66 -3.85 -0.60 7.32
CA ARG A 66 -3.80 -1.18 5.98
C ARG A 66 -2.74 -2.27 5.86
N VAL A 67 -1.52 -2.00 6.35
CA VAL A 67 -0.43 -3.00 6.34
C VAL A 67 -0.79 -4.19 7.23
N ALA A 68 -1.28 -3.96 8.44
CA ALA A 68 -1.69 -5.03 9.36
C ALA A 68 -2.77 -5.95 8.74
N VAL A 69 -3.77 -5.37 8.08
CA VAL A 69 -4.82 -6.13 7.38
C VAL A 69 -4.22 -6.90 6.22
N SER A 70 -3.34 -6.30 5.40
CA SER A 70 -2.72 -6.98 4.27
C SER A 70 -1.90 -8.21 4.68
N GLN A 71 -1.27 -8.18 5.87
CA GLN A 71 -0.51 -9.30 6.41
C GLN A 71 -1.39 -10.42 7.00
N SER A 72 -2.62 -10.11 7.39
CA SER A 72 -3.51 -11.05 8.08
C SER A 72 -4.64 -11.61 7.23
N ALA A 73 -5.03 -10.94 6.13
CA ALA A 73 -6.15 -11.29 5.29
C ALA A 73 -5.76 -11.43 3.81
N PRO A 74 -6.51 -12.22 3.02
CA PRO A 74 -6.35 -12.24 1.56
C PRO A 74 -6.56 -10.86 0.94
N PRO A 75 -5.91 -10.58 -0.21
CA PRO A 75 -6.09 -9.30 -0.88
C PRO A 75 -7.51 -9.14 -1.41
N PRO A 76 -8.07 -7.91 -1.42
CA PRO A 76 -9.45 -7.66 -1.89
C PRO A 76 -9.71 -8.18 -3.32
N GLN A 77 -8.71 -8.13 -4.20
CA GLN A 77 -8.82 -8.63 -5.57
C GLN A 77 -9.14 -10.13 -5.63
N LEU A 78 -8.58 -10.92 -4.70
CA LEU A 78 -8.86 -12.35 -4.61
C LEU A 78 -10.30 -12.60 -4.11
N GLU A 79 -10.74 -11.81 -3.15
CA GLU A 79 -12.11 -11.86 -2.64
C GLU A 79 -13.13 -11.47 -3.71
N ASP A 80 -12.87 -10.42 -4.49
CA ASP A 80 -13.68 -10.00 -5.62
C ASP A 80 -13.82 -11.11 -6.68
N CYS A 81 -12.71 -11.82 -7.01
CA CYS A 81 -12.77 -12.96 -7.91
C CYS A 81 -13.67 -14.08 -7.38
N LEU A 82 -13.57 -14.40 -6.09
CA LEU A 82 -14.41 -15.43 -5.46
C LEU A 82 -15.89 -15.04 -5.50
N GLN A 83 -16.23 -13.79 -5.22
CA GLN A 83 -17.60 -13.30 -5.30
C GLN A 83 -18.16 -13.34 -6.73
N ARG A 84 -17.34 -12.98 -7.74
CA ARG A 84 -17.73 -13.07 -9.17
C ARG A 84 -17.96 -14.51 -9.60
N ILE A 85 -17.11 -15.45 -9.18
CA ILE A 85 -17.29 -16.87 -9.46
C ILE A 85 -18.61 -17.35 -8.85
N ALA A 86 -18.90 -17.01 -7.59
CA ALA A 86 -20.14 -17.38 -6.93
C ALA A 86 -21.38 -16.81 -7.65
N ALA A 87 -21.32 -15.56 -8.11
CA ALA A 87 -22.39 -14.95 -8.90
C ALA A 87 -22.61 -15.69 -10.24
N LEU A 88 -21.52 -16.01 -10.95
CA LEU A 88 -21.60 -16.76 -12.21
C LEU A 88 -22.13 -18.18 -12.03
N ASP A 89 -21.83 -18.84 -10.88
CA ASP A 89 -22.41 -20.16 -10.55
C ASP A 89 -23.93 -20.07 -10.42
N VAL A 90 -24.44 -19.06 -9.74
CA VAL A 90 -25.90 -18.83 -9.62
C VAL A 90 -26.55 -18.55 -10.98
N GLU A 91 -25.92 -17.69 -11.80
CA GLU A 91 -26.44 -17.40 -13.15
C GLU A 91 -26.42 -18.64 -14.05
N LEU A 92 -25.38 -19.45 -13.96
CA LEU A 92 -25.26 -20.69 -14.71
C LEU A 92 -26.34 -21.70 -14.32
N GLU A 93 -26.62 -21.83 -13.01
CA GLU A 93 -27.70 -22.70 -12.52
C GLU A 93 -29.08 -22.27 -13.04
N ILE A 94 -29.35 -20.96 -13.04
CA ILE A 94 -30.60 -20.41 -13.59
C ILE A 94 -30.71 -20.71 -15.08
N ALA A 95 -29.65 -20.40 -15.85
CA ALA A 95 -29.65 -20.62 -17.31
C ALA A 95 -29.80 -22.11 -17.68
N GLN A 96 -29.18 -23.00 -16.92
CA GLN A 96 -29.34 -24.46 -17.12
C GLN A 96 -30.76 -24.93 -16.79
N ARG A 97 -31.38 -24.38 -15.76
CA ARG A 97 -32.78 -24.67 -15.42
C ARG A 97 -33.73 -24.22 -16.53
N GLU A 98 -33.57 -23.00 -17.03
CA GLU A 98 -34.36 -22.45 -18.14
C GLU A 98 -34.19 -23.30 -19.42
N ASN A 99 -32.99 -23.73 -19.71
CA ASN A 99 -32.69 -24.57 -20.89
C ASN A 99 -33.37 -25.94 -20.78
N ARG A 100 -33.49 -26.53 -19.57
CA ARG A 100 -34.19 -27.81 -19.36
C ARG A 100 -35.67 -27.75 -19.69
N VAL A 101 -36.32 -26.59 -19.56
CA VAL A 101 -37.71 -26.37 -19.90
C VAL A 101 -37.93 -25.74 -21.29
N ALA A 102 -36.87 -25.82 -22.14
CA ALA A 102 -36.85 -25.34 -23.53
C ALA A 102 -37.13 -23.83 -23.71
N ILE A 103 -36.83 -23.02 -22.68
CA ILE A 103 -36.95 -21.55 -22.73
C ILE A 103 -35.54 -20.91 -22.79
N GLY A 104 -34.51 -21.65 -22.44
CA GLY A 104 -33.13 -21.16 -22.32
C GLY A 104 -32.35 -21.10 -23.62
N ASP A 105 -31.26 -20.32 -23.60
CA ASP A 105 -30.29 -20.19 -24.68
C ASP A 105 -29.01 -20.96 -24.35
N ALA A 106 -28.70 -21.97 -25.16
CA ALA A 106 -27.47 -22.77 -25.03
C ALA A 106 -26.20 -21.93 -25.21
N GLN A 107 -26.24 -20.88 -26.02
CA GLN A 107 -25.13 -19.99 -26.26
C GLN A 107 -24.81 -19.18 -24.99
N ARG A 108 -25.81 -18.73 -24.25
CA ARG A 108 -25.67 -18.05 -22.96
C ARG A 108 -24.98 -18.96 -21.92
N ILE A 109 -25.36 -20.22 -21.86
CA ILE A 109 -24.72 -21.19 -20.95
C ILE A 109 -23.24 -21.34 -21.26
N GLU A 110 -22.88 -21.41 -22.53
CA GLU A 110 -21.46 -21.55 -22.94
C GLU A 110 -20.67 -20.27 -22.60
N GLN A 111 -21.23 -19.09 -22.82
CA GLN A 111 -20.62 -17.81 -22.41
C GLN A 111 -20.39 -17.72 -20.91
N LEU A 112 -21.36 -18.13 -20.08
CA LEU A 112 -21.23 -18.13 -18.63
C LEU A 112 -20.15 -19.11 -18.15
N LYS A 113 -20.04 -20.29 -18.76
CA LYS A 113 -18.96 -21.25 -18.46
C LYS A 113 -17.58 -20.67 -18.78
N GLN A 114 -17.45 -20.03 -19.92
CA GLN A 114 -16.18 -19.39 -20.33
C GLN A 114 -15.81 -18.25 -19.39
N ALA A 115 -16.76 -17.38 -19.04
CA ALA A 115 -16.55 -16.30 -18.07
C ALA A 115 -16.14 -16.84 -16.69
N ARG A 116 -16.81 -17.90 -16.21
CA ARG A 116 -16.45 -18.59 -14.98
C ARG A 116 -15.03 -19.16 -15.02
N GLN A 117 -14.67 -19.85 -16.09
CA GLN A 117 -13.34 -20.41 -16.27
C GLN A 117 -12.25 -19.33 -16.29
N GLN A 118 -12.53 -18.18 -16.93
CA GLN A 118 -11.63 -17.05 -16.92
C GLN A 118 -11.41 -16.50 -15.52
N GLN A 119 -12.47 -16.34 -14.72
CA GLN A 119 -12.37 -15.88 -13.33
C GLN A 119 -11.64 -16.89 -12.44
N GLU A 120 -11.80 -18.19 -12.66
CA GLU A 120 -11.02 -19.22 -11.95
C GLU A 120 -9.53 -19.13 -12.28
N THR A 121 -9.18 -18.92 -13.52
CA THR A 121 -7.77 -18.74 -13.95
C THR A 121 -7.16 -17.49 -13.31
N GLU A 122 -7.91 -16.40 -13.26
CA GLU A 122 -7.50 -15.15 -12.61
C GLU A 122 -7.31 -15.35 -11.11
N ARG A 123 -8.27 -15.98 -10.42
CA ARG A 123 -8.17 -16.36 -9.00
C ARG A 123 -6.91 -17.17 -8.73
N ASP A 124 -6.64 -18.22 -9.51
CA ASP A 124 -5.50 -19.11 -9.30
C ASP A 124 -4.16 -18.40 -9.53
N THR A 125 -4.13 -17.44 -10.45
CA THR A 125 -2.95 -16.59 -10.70
C THR A 125 -2.72 -15.64 -9.54
N LEU A 126 -3.76 -14.96 -9.04
CA LEU A 126 -3.69 -14.06 -7.90
C LEU A 126 -3.34 -14.81 -6.60
N SER A 127 -3.92 -16.00 -6.39
CA SER A 127 -3.64 -16.82 -5.20
C SER A 127 -2.18 -17.23 -5.15
N ARG A 128 -1.63 -17.73 -6.26
CA ARG A 128 -0.20 -18.10 -6.34
C ARG A 128 0.72 -16.90 -6.10
N ARG A 129 0.41 -15.77 -6.71
CA ARG A 129 1.18 -14.54 -6.51
C ARG A 129 1.13 -14.10 -5.05
N TRP A 130 -0.05 -14.09 -4.44
CA TRP A 130 -0.22 -13.73 -3.04
C TRP A 130 0.56 -14.65 -2.10
N GLU A 131 0.52 -15.98 -2.32
CA GLU A 131 1.30 -16.95 -1.54
C GLU A 131 2.81 -16.70 -1.65
N GLN A 132 3.31 -16.39 -2.86
CA GLN A 132 4.71 -16.07 -3.09
C GLN A 132 5.12 -14.75 -2.42
N GLU A 133 4.31 -13.70 -2.55
CA GLU A 133 4.57 -12.43 -1.86
C GLU A 133 4.56 -12.62 -0.34
N ARG A 134 3.59 -13.39 0.19
CA ARG A 134 3.48 -13.67 1.62
C ARG A 134 4.73 -14.38 2.15
N ALA A 135 5.20 -15.42 1.49
CA ALA A 135 6.41 -16.13 1.89
C ALA A 135 7.62 -15.19 1.97
N LEU A 136 7.81 -14.31 0.98
CA LEU A 136 8.89 -13.33 0.98
C LEU A 136 8.72 -12.26 2.07
N VAL A 137 7.50 -11.79 2.32
CA VAL A 137 7.22 -10.83 3.40
C VAL A 137 7.52 -11.45 4.76
N ASP A 138 7.09 -12.69 5.00
CA ASP A 138 7.36 -13.42 6.25
C ASP A 138 8.88 -13.60 6.46
N GLU A 139 9.63 -13.93 5.40
CA GLU A 139 11.09 -14.03 5.45
C GLU A 139 11.75 -12.66 5.76
N VAL A 140 11.29 -11.58 5.14
CA VAL A 140 11.80 -10.22 5.40
C VAL A 140 11.53 -9.80 6.85
N ILE A 141 10.35 -10.09 7.38
CA ILE A 141 10.01 -9.78 8.78
C ILE A 141 10.88 -10.60 9.73
N ALA A 142 11.06 -11.91 9.46
CA ALA A 142 11.91 -12.77 10.27
C ALA A 142 13.38 -12.34 10.27
N LEU A 143 13.93 -11.97 9.10
CA LEU A 143 15.30 -11.47 8.98
C LEU A 143 15.50 -10.14 9.70
N ARG A 144 14.51 -9.25 9.70
CA ARG A 144 14.57 -8.00 10.47
C ARG A 144 14.58 -8.25 11.98
N ALA A 145 13.79 -9.21 12.45
CA ALA A 145 13.81 -9.61 13.86
C ALA A 145 15.17 -10.20 14.25
N GLN A 146 15.75 -11.07 13.41
CA GLN A 146 17.09 -11.62 13.64
C GLN A 146 18.17 -10.54 13.68
N LEU A 147 18.08 -9.52 12.82
CA LEU A 147 19.03 -8.40 12.81
C LEU A 147 18.99 -7.56 14.09
N GLN A 148 17.85 -7.49 14.78
CA GLN A 148 17.74 -6.77 16.06
C GLN A 148 18.44 -7.50 17.21
N GLU A 149 18.63 -8.81 17.08
CA GLU A 149 19.25 -9.68 18.09
C GLU A 149 20.67 -10.15 17.69
N ALA A 150 21.13 -9.79 16.48
CA ALA A 150 22.37 -10.28 15.91
C ALA A 150 23.59 -9.60 16.54
N ASP A 151 24.67 -10.39 16.71
CA ASP A 151 25.99 -9.89 17.05
C ASP A 151 26.67 -9.27 15.81
N ASP A 152 27.68 -8.42 16.03
CA ASP A 152 28.41 -7.67 14.98
C ASP A 152 28.98 -8.58 13.87
N ASP A 153 29.34 -9.83 14.19
CA ASP A 153 29.90 -10.81 13.25
C ASP A 153 28.84 -11.39 12.28
N ALA A 154 27.59 -11.57 12.74
CA ALA A 154 26.49 -12.13 11.96
C ALA A 154 25.73 -11.06 11.15
N GLU A 155 25.78 -9.81 11.57
CA GLU A 155 25.03 -8.70 10.98
C GLU A 155 25.25 -8.51 9.46
N PRO A 156 26.50 -8.55 8.90
CA PRO A 156 26.72 -8.32 7.48
C PRO A 156 26.05 -9.37 6.58
N ALA A 157 26.10 -10.65 6.97
CA ALA A 157 25.49 -11.74 6.22
C ALA A 157 23.95 -11.65 6.22
N LEU A 158 23.37 -11.31 7.38
CA LEU A 158 21.93 -11.10 7.52
C LEU A 158 21.45 -9.89 6.71
N ARG A 159 22.22 -8.80 6.69
CA ARG A 159 21.91 -7.62 5.88
C ARG A 159 21.94 -7.93 4.38
N GLN A 160 22.93 -8.71 3.93
CA GLN A 160 22.97 -9.12 2.53
C GLN A 160 21.76 -9.97 2.16
N THR A 161 21.43 -10.98 2.95
CA THR A 161 20.25 -11.84 2.74
C THR A 161 18.97 -11.02 2.74
N LEU A 162 18.81 -10.08 3.66
CA LEU A 162 17.67 -9.20 3.72
C LEU A 162 17.51 -8.36 2.45
N ASN A 163 18.61 -7.78 1.95
CA ASN A 163 18.61 -6.99 0.72
C ASN A 163 18.21 -7.83 -0.50
N GLU A 164 18.71 -9.06 -0.60
CA GLU A 164 18.34 -10.00 -1.67
C GLU A 164 16.83 -10.33 -1.63
N LYS A 165 16.29 -10.60 -0.43
CA LYS A 165 14.86 -10.89 -0.27
C LYS A 165 13.97 -9.68 -0.54
N GLN A 166 14.37 -8.49 -0.12
CA GLN A 166 13.66 -7.24 -0.44
C GLN A 166 13.66 -6.95 -1.94
N LEU A 167 14.78 -7.18 -2.63
CA LEU A 167 14.85 -7.02 -4.07
C LEU A 167 13.95 -8.04 -4.80
N ALA A 168 13.96 -9.30 -4.36
CA ALA A 168 13.09 -10.34 -4.90
C ALA A 168 11.61 -9.99 -4.70
N LEU A 169 11.24 -9.52 -3.51
CA LEU A 169 9.88 -9.07 -3.20
C LEU A 169 9.47 -7.90 -4.10
N LYS A 170 10.31 -6.88 -4.22
CA LYS A 170 10.05 -5.72 -5.09
C LYS A 170 9.88 -6.12 -6.56
N THR A 171 10.69 -7.06 -7.04
CA THR A 171 10.61 -7.57 -8.42
C THR A 171 9.30 -8.33 -8.66
N LEU A 172 8.88 -9.16 -7.69
CA LEU A 172 7.64 -9.93 -7.76
C LEU A 172 6.41 -9.02 -7.71
N GLN A 173 6.43 -7.99 -6.86
CA GLN A 173 5.32 -7.05 -6.63
C GLN A 173 5.09 -6.09 -7.81
N GLY A 174 6.17 -5.67 -8.47
CA GLY A 174 6.08 -4.66 -9.52
C GLY A 174 5.45 -3.37 -9.01
N GLU A 175 4.49 -2.83 -9.79
CA GLU A 175 3.81 -1.56 -9.43
C GLU A 175 2.60 -1.75 -8.50
N MET A 176 2.10 -2.97 -8.34
CA MET A 176 0.87 -3.25 -7.58
C MET A 176 1.11 -4.37 -6.55
N PRO A 177 1.69 -4.05 -5.39
CA PRO A 177 1.90 -5.01 -4.30
C PRO A 177 0.57 -5.50 -3.73
N LEU A 178 0.49 -6.80 -3.41
CA LEU A 178 -0.66 -7.41 -2.71
C LEU A 178 -0.47 -7.38 -1.20
N LEU A 179 0.78 -7.37 -0.73
CA LEU A 179 1.18 -7.37 0.68
C LEU A 179 2.28 -6.33 0.93
N PHE A 180 2.36 -5.86 2.18
CA PHE A 180 3.36 -4.89 2.60
C PHE A 180 4.16 -5.43 3.78
N ALA A 181 5.50 -5.37 3.70
CA ALA A 181 6.40 -5.79 4.77
C ALA A 181 6.64 -4.71 5.84
N ALA A 182 6.27 -3.47 5.56
CA ALA A 182 6.36 -2.31 6.44
C ALA A 182 5.47 -1.19 5.92
N VAL A 183 5.24 -0.18 6.74
CA VAL A 183 4.61 1.09 6.32
C VAL A 183 5.71 1.98 5.75
N ASP A 184 5.68 2.18 4.44
CA ASP A 184 6.57 3.05 3.67
C ASP A 184 5.83 4.27 3.12
N GLU A 185 6.53 5.13 2.39
CA GLU A 185 5.95 6.31 1.74
C GLU A 185 4.86 5.96 0.73
N ASN A 186 4.97 4.81 0.04
CA ASN A 186 4.02 4.40 -0.99
C ASN A 186 2.67 4.01 -0.37
N VAL A 187 2.70 3.31 0.78
CA VAL A 187 1.48 2.98 1.53
C VAL A 187 0.77 4.25 1.98
N VAL A 188 1.52 5.21 2.52
CA VAL A 188 0.96 6.51 2.94
C VAL A 188 0.37 7.26 1.75
N ALA A 189 1.08 7.33 0.62
CA ALA A 189 0.60 7.99 -0.60
C ALA A 189 -0.67 7.31 -1.15
N ALA A 190 -0.75 5.98 -1.07
CA ALA A 190 -1.95 5.23 -1.47
C ALA A 190 -3.16 5.59 -0.60
N VAL A 191 -2.99 5.74 0.72
CA VAL A 191 -4.09 6.18 1.61
C VAL A 191 -4.54 7.61 1.27
N VAL A 192 -3.59 8.53 1.01
CA VAL A 192 -3.94 9.89 0.57
C VAL A 192 -4.68 9.88 -0.75
N ALA A 193 -4.28 9.03 -1.70
CA ALA A 193 -4.97 8.88 -2.98
C ALA A 193 -6.42 8.42 -2.79
N ASP A 194 -6.66 7.46 -1.91
CA ASP A 194 -8.01 6.96 -1.59
C ASP A 194 -8.87 8.03 -0.92
N TRP A 195 -8.29 8.84 -0.01
CA TRP A 195 -9.05 9.89 0.69
C TRP A 195 -9.35 11.11 -0.18
N THR A 196 -8.46 11.44 -1.10
CA THR A 196 -8.56 12.66 -1.92
C THR A 196 -9.08 12.42 -3.33
N GLY A 197 -9.04 11.16 -3.80
CA GLY A 197 -9.33 10.82 -5.19
C GLY A 197 -8.22 11.24 -6.18
N ILE A 198 -7.07 11.72 -5.69
CA ILE A 198 -5.94 12.13 -6.53
C ILE A 198 -5.09 10.90 -6.87
N PRO A 199 -4.87 10.55 -8.15
CA PRO A 199 -4.07 9.39 -8.52
C PRO A 199 -2.63 9.48 -8.03
N LEU A 200 -2.08 8.37 -7.52
CA LEU A 200 -0.74 8.23 -6.95
C LEU A 200 0.35 8.76 -7.90
N GLY A 201 0.27 8.42 -9.18
CA GLY A 201 1.23 8.88 -10.19
C GLY A 201 1.30 10.41 -10.36
N ARG A 202 0.24 11.15 -10.02
CA ARG A 202 0.27 12.62 -9.99
C ARG A 202 0.97 13.16 -8.75
N MET A 203 0.85 12.48 -7.61
CA MET A 203 1.50 12.90 -6.36
C MET A 203 3.03 12.75 -6.47
N VAL A 204 3.51 11.59 -6.91
CA VAL A 204 4.94 11.31 -7.11
C VAL A 204 5.55 12.24 -8.17
N LYS A 205 4.85 12.44 -9.29
CA LYS A 205 5.31 13.34 -10.35
C LYS A 205 5.40 14.80 -9.89
N ASN A 206 4.40 15.25 -9.11
CA ASN A 206 4.41 16.61 -8.57
C ASN A 206 5.54 16.83 -7.56
N GLU A 207 5.98 15.83 -6.81
CA GLU A 207 7.13 15.95 -5.91
C GLU A 207 8.44 16.04 -6.69
N ILE A 208 8.62 15.23 -7.72
CA ILE A 208 9.79 15.30 -8.61
C ILE A 208 9.83 16.66 -9.33
N ASP A 209 8.71 17.09 -9.90
CA ASP A 209 8.61 18.40 -10.58
C ASP A 209 8.82 19.58 -9.60
N ALA A 210 8.36 19.46 -8.36
CA ALA A 210 8.60 20.47 -7.32
C ALA A 210 10.09 20.57 -6.91
N VAL A 211 10.78 19.43 -6.80
CA VAL A 211 12.21 19.39 -6.51
C VAL A 211 13.02 19.94 -7.67
N LEU A 212 12.69 19.59 -8.91
CA LEU A 212 13.36 20.08 -10.12
C LEU A 212 13.10 21.58 -10.31
N SER A 213 11.86 22.05 -10.12
CA SER A 213 11.52 23.47 -10.23
C SER A 213 12.09 24.33 -9.08
N LEU A 214 12.30 23.74 -7.90
CA LEU A 214 12.97 24.42 -6.78
C LEU A 214 14.42 24.70 -7.11
N ALA A 215 15.13 23.74 -7.72
CA ALA A 215 16.52 23.92 -8.18
C ALA A 215 16.62 25.04 -9.23
N ASP A 216 15.71 25.07 -10.20
CA ASP A 216 15.66 26.11 -11.22
C ASP A 216 15.28 27.48 -10.66
N THR A 217 14.35 27.54 -9.72
CA THR A 217 13.92 28.76 -9.05
C THR A 217 15.02 29.33 -8.14
N LEU A 218 15.78 28.48 -7.45
CA LEU A 218 16.94 28.88 -6.67
C LEU A 218 18.05 29.38 -7.57
N ASN A 219 18.33 28.74 -8.69
CA ASN A 219 19.32 29.18 -9.67
C ASN A 219 18.96 30.53 -10.29
N GLN A 220 17.68 30.81 -10.53
CA GLN A 220 17.21 32.11 -11.03
C GLN A 220 17.30 33.23 -9.97
N ARG A 221 17.14 32.92 -8.67
CA ARG A 221 17.23 33.91 -7.59
C ARG A 221 18.68 34.18 -7.16
N VAL A 222 19.61 33.25 -7.35
CA VAL A 222 21.03 33.42 -7.00
C VAL A 222 21.80 34.24 -8.02
N ILE A 223 21.29 34.46 -9.24
CA ILE A 223 21.90 35.30 -10.28
C ILE A 223 21.80 36.81 -9.97
N GLY A 224 21.12 37.21 -8.89
CA GLY A 224 20.89 38.62 -8.53
C GLY A 224 21.85 39.23 -7.51
N GLN A 225 22.94 38.56 -7.10
CA GLN A 225 23.98 39.19 -6.26
C GLN A 225 25.29 39.27 -7.02
N ARG A 226 25.50 40.46 -7.61
CA ARG A 226 26.83 41.02 -7.92
C ARG A 226 27.23 41.97 -6.81
#